data_bb6132e9ef3d01b85fb0a2a4ddb6c3f7
#
_entry.id   bb6132e9ef3d01b85fb0a2a4ddb6c3f7
#
_cell.length_a   1.000
_cell.length_b   1.000
_cell.length_c   1.000
_cell.angle_alpha   90.00
_cell.angle_beta   90.00
_cell.angle_gamma   90.00
#
_symmetry.space_group_name_H-M   'P 1'
#
loop_
_entity.id
_entity.type
_entity.pdbx_description
1 polymer ?
#
loop_
_entity_poly.entity_id
_entity_poly.type
_entity_poly.pdbx_seq_one_letter_code
_entity_poly.pdbx_strand_id
1 'polypeptide(L)'
;MNRSLLEKPFAPAQIRQRKGRNGVLDYVEGHNVIHRLNEALDGAWSFEITHHEIREDEVFVLGKLSADGIAKMQFGVSQVTREKGSGALVSLGDDLKAAATDALKKCATFLGVGLHLYGDRPLGGRAPFARPGVGPPRPPVTRAPAAPAPGPAGAPSPNGNGGPPAQSRVNGIAATPRQLDAIWKVARAKGLEAPAVESMSLRVFNRKPDALTRDEAAGLIKELSNMKRSAA
;
A
#
# COMPACT_ATOMS: atom_id res chain seq x y z
N MET A 1 -19.18 -26.67 4.53
CA MET A 1 -17.86 -26.18 4.03
C MET A 1 -16.79 -27.24 4.24
N ASN A 2 -16.08 -27.66 3.19
CA ASN A 2 -14.96 -28.62 3.29
C ASN A 2 -13.63 -27.85 3.38
N ARG A 3 -13.15 -27.63 4.62
CA ARG A 3 -11.94 -26.86 4.90
C ARG A 3 -10.67 -27.51 4.34
N SER A 4 -10.58 -28.84 4.37
CA SER A 4 -9.41 -29.55 3.82
C SER A 4 -9.24 -29.33 2.32
N LEU A 5 -10.35 -29.20 1.58
CA LEU A 5 -10.32 -28.87 0.16
C LEU A 5 -9.95 -27.40 -0.07
N LEU A 6 -10.46 -26.47 0.73
CA LEU A 6 -10.13 -25.04 0.61
C LEU A 6 -8.62 -24.81 0.81
N GLU A 7 -8.03 -25.43 1.83
CA GLU A 7 -6.63 -25.27 2.20
C GLU A 7 -5.66 -26.12 1.34
N LYS A 8 -6.19 -27.08 0.54
CA LYS A 8 -5.37 -27.96 -0.30
C LYS A 8 -4.49 -27.14 -1.28
N PRO A 9 -3.17 -27.34 -1.30
CA PRO A 9 -2.30 -26.68 -2.25
C PRO A 9 -2.74 -26.90 -3.71
N PHE A 10 -2.53 -25.89 -4.55
CA PHE A 10 -2.71 -26.03 -5.99
C PHE A 10 -1.59 -26.87 -6.60
N ALA A 11 -1.91 -27.65 -7.63
CA ALA A 11 -0.88 -28.38 -8.38
C ALA A 11 0.06 -27.41 -9.10
N PRO A 12 1.35 -27.77 -9.30
CA PRO A 12 2.32 -26.89 -9.98
C PRO A 12 1.84 -26.38 -11.34
N ALA A 13 1.08 -27.20 -12.09
CA ALA A 13 0.50 -26.80 -13.38
C ALA A 13 -0.55 -25.68 -13.29
N GLN A 14 -1.16 -25.47 -12.13
CA GLN A 14 -2.15 -24.42 -11.87
C GLN A 14 -1.52 -23.12 -11.37
N ILE A 15 -0.24 -23.17 -10.99
CA ILE A 15 0.51 -22.01 -10.48
C ILE A 15 1.20 -21.33 -11.66
N ARG A 16 0.96 -20.04 -11.82
CA ARG A 16 1.59 -19.18 -12.82
C ARG A 16 2.56 -18.22 -12.14
N GLN A 17 3.48 -17.69 -12.91
CA GLN A 17 4.46 -16.72 -12.45
C GLN A 17 4.31 -15.41 -13.20
N ARG A 18 4.46 -14.30 -12.49
CA ARG A 18 4.54 -12.97 -13.08
C ARG A 18 5.65 -12.15 -12.44
N LYS A 19 6.24 -11.24 -13.20
CA LYS A 19 7.19 -10.27 -12.66
C LYS A 19 6.46 -9.28 -11.74
N GLY A 20 6.86 -9.24 -10.48
CA GLY A 20 6.39 -8.26 -9.50
C GLY A 20 7.43 -7.17 -9.25
N ARG A 21 7.11 -6.20 -8.39
CA ARG A 21 8.01 -5.10 -8.03
C ARG A 21 9.30 -5.60 -7.35
N ASN A 22 9.22 -6.65 -6.54
CA ASN A 22 10.32 -7.18 -5.73
C ASN A 22 10.75 -8.60 -6.14
N GLY A 23 10.51 -9.01 -7.37
CA GLY A 23 10.87 -10.35 -7.87
C GLY A 23 9.72 -11.05 -8.57
N VAL A 24 9.84 -12.37 -8.73
CA VAL A 24 8.81 -13.20 -9.34
C VAL A 24 7.75 -13.55 -8.31
N LEU A 25 6.48 -13.34 -8.67
CA LEU A 25 5.32 -13.68 -7.86
C LEU A 25 4.60 -14.89 -8.44
N ASP A 26 4.36 -15.89 -7.60
CA ASP A 26 3.48 -16.99 -7.94
C ASP A 26 2.03 -16.57 -7.73
N TYR A 27 1.17 -16.97 -8.65
CA TYR A 27 -0.26 -16.70 -8.54
C TYR A 27 -1.08 -17.83 -9.18
N VAL A 28 -2.35 -17.87 -8.84
CA VAL A 28 -3.34 -18.78 -9.44
C VAL A 28 -4.37 -17.96 -10.20
N GLU A 29 -4.75 -18.45 -11.37
CA GLU A 29 -5.79 -17.83 -12.20
C GLU A 29 -7.16 -17.93 -11.55
N GLY A 30 -8.05 -16.95 -11.82
CA GLY A 30 -9.35 -16.84 -11.17
C GLY A 30 -10.23 -18.08 -11.34
N HIS A 31 -10.20 -18.72 -12.51
CA HIS A 31 -11.00 -19.94 -12.78
C HIS A 31 -10.61 -21.11 -11.86
N ASN A 32 -9.34 -21.27 -11.51
CA ASN A 32 -8.90 -22.32 -10.57
C ASN A 32 -9.40 -22.06 -9.15
N VAL A 33 -9.49 -20.76 -8.75
CA VAL A 33 -10.06 -20.38 -7.45
C VAL A 33 -11.57 -20.65 -7.44
N ILE A 34 -12.29 -20.28 -8.50
CA ILE A 34 -13.72 -20.57 -8.66
C ILE A 34 -13.99 -22.07 -8.61
N HIS A 35 -13.20 -22.86 -9.32
CA HIS A 35 -13.31 -24.32 -9.30
C HIS A 35 -13.14 -24.89 -7.89
N ARG A 36 -12.13 -24.41 -7.16
CA ARG A 36 -11.87 -24.79 -5.77
C ARG A 36 -13.03 -24.42 -4.84
N LEU A 37 -13.61 -23.23 -5.01
CA LEU A 37 -14.76 -22.80 -4.22
C LEU A 37 -16.00 -23.68 -4.52
N ASN A 38 -16.26 -23.98 -5.79
CA ASN A 38 -17.35 -24.86 -6.19
C ASN A 38 -17.19 -26.25 -5.59
N GLU A 39 -15.99 -26.83 -5.67
CA GLU A 39 -15.69 -28.16 -5.14
C GLU A 39 -15.80 -28.21 -3.60
N ALA A 40 -15.26 -27.21 -2.90
CA ALA A 40 -15.21 -27.23 -1.44
C ALA A 40 -16.51 -26.80 -0.76
N LEU A 41 -17.35 -26.05 -1.47
CA LEU A 41 -18.59 -25.46 -0.96
C LEU A 41 -19.84 -26.01 -1.66
N ASP A 42 -19.68 -26.98 -2.55
CA ASP A 42 -20.78 -27.55 -3.35
C ASP A 42 -21.63 -26.49 -4.08
N GLY A 43 -20.96 -25.45 -4.59
CA GLY A 43 -21.61 -24.32 -5.23
C GLY A 43 -22.36 -23.36 -4.27
N ALA A 44 -22.45 -23.67 -2.98
CA ALA A 44 -23.17 -22.87 -1.98
C ALA A 44 -22.37 -21.65 -1.52
N TRP A 45 -22.05 -20.76 -2.47
CA TRP A 45 -21.36 -19.49 -2.20
C TRP A 45 -21.85 -18.39 -3.14
N SER A 46 -21.66 -17.16 -2.74
CA SER A 46 -21.93 -15.98 -3.56
C SER A 46 -20.80 -14.97 -3.49
N PHE A 47 -20.62 -14.22 -4.58
CA PHE A 47 -19.67 -13.12 -4.63
C PHE A 47 -20.39 -11.87 -5.13
N GLU A 48 -20.29 -10.80 -4.36
CA GLU A 48 -20.91 -9.51 -4.62
C GLU A 48 -19.85 -8.42 -4.74
N ILE A 49 -20.01 -7.52 -5.70
CA ILE A 49 -19.27 -6.26 -5.74
C ILE A 49 -20.10 -5.24 -4.96
N THR A 50 -19.64 -4.88 -3.76
CA THR A 50 -20.34 -3.94 -2.87
C THR A 50 -19.98 -2.49 -3.15
N HIS A 51 -18.80 -2.24 -3.73
CA HIS A 51 -18.35 -0.91 -4.11
C HIS A 51 -17.29 -1.00 -5.20
N HIS A 52 -17.23 0.01 -6.07
CA HIS A 52 -16.13 0.19 -7.01
C HIS A 52 -15.81 1.68 -7.17
N GLU A 53 -14.57 1.97 -7.51
CA GLU A 53 -14.07 3.31 -7.78
C GLU A 53 -13.11 3.24 -8.97
N ILE A 54 -13.26 4.17 -9.89
CA ILE A 54 -12.39 4.31 -11.06
C ILE A 54 -11.58 5.58 -10.87
N ARG A 55 -10.27 5.45 -10.81
CA ARG A 55 -9.32 6.56 -10.76
C ARG A 55 -8.60 6.69 -12.11
N GLU A 56 -7.76 7.71 -12.24
CA GLU A 56 -7.04 7.96 -13.48
C GLU A 56 -6.25 6.74 -13.98
N ASP A 57 -5.55 6.04 -13.08
CA ASP A 57 -4.64 4.94 -13.40
C ASP A 57 -5.03 3.59 -12.80
N GLU A 58 -6.02 3.54 -11.92
CA GLU A 58 -6.38 2.34 -11.18
C GLU A 58 -7.89 2.20 -11.02
N VAL A 59 -8.33 0.94 -11.03
CA VAL A 59 -9.69 0.54 -10.70
C VAL A 59 -9.67 -0.20 -9.38
N PHE A 60 -10.51 0.22 -8.44
CA PHE A 60 -10.70 -0.43 -7.14
C PHE A 60 -12.08 -1.10 -7.11
N VAL A 61 -12.12 -2.29 -6.54
CA VAL A 61 -13.35 -3.04 -6.31
C VAL A 61 -13.33 -3.55 -4.88
N LEU A 62 -14.43 -3.35 -4.13
CA LEU A 62 -14.65 -4.01 -2.86
C LEU A 62 -15.57 -5.20 -3.10
N GLY A 63 -15.01 -6.40 -2.98
CA GLY A 63 -15.72 -7.66 -3.13
C GLY A 63 -16.10 -8.27 -1.79
N LYS A 64 -17.25 -8.96 -1.75
CA LYS A 64 -17.76 -9.74 -0.63
C LYS A 64 -18.02 -11.16 -1.08
N LEU A 65 -17.31 -12.11 -0.50
CA LEU A 65 -17.52 -13.55 -0.67
C LEU A 65 -18.27 -14.08 0.54
N SER A 66 -19.44 -14.69 0.31
CA SER A 66 -20.27 -15.29 1.34
C SER A 66 -20.40 -16.79 1.11
N ALA A 67 -20.17 -17.59 2.16
CA ALA A 67 -20.31 -19.04 2.13
C ALA A 67 -20.54 -19.56 3.56
N ASP A 68 -21.48 -20.51 3.72
CA ASP A 68 -21.74 -21.22 4.98
C ASP A 68 -21.89 -20.29 6.20
N GLY A 69 -22.65 -19.19 6.03
CA GLY A 69 -22.87 -18.17 7.06
C GLY A 69 -21.70 -17.24 7.34
N ILE A 70 -20.57 -17.40 6.65
CA ILE A 70 -19.36 -16.57 6.80
C ILE A 70 -19.27 -15.62 5.62
N ALA A 71 -19.00 -14.33 5.89
CA ALA A 71 -18.69 -13.35 4.85
C ALA A 71 -17.25 -12.84 5.01
N LYS A 72 -16.54 -12.73 3.89
CA LYS A 72 -15.19 -12.14 3.80
C LYS A 72 -15.22 -11.03 2.78
N MET A 73 -14.65 -9.87 3.13
CA MET A 73 -14.56 -8.72 2.23
C MET A 73 -13.10 -8.35 2.01
N GLN A 74 -12.76 -7.98 0.78
CA GLN A 74 -11.42 -7.53 0.44
C GLN A 74 -11.42 -6.66 -0.82
N PHE A 75 -10.44 -5.77 -0.90
CA PHE A 75 -10.19 -4.97 -2.07
C PHE A 75 -9.48 -5.78 -3.17
N GLY A 76 -9.91 -5.56 -4.41
CA GLY A 76 -9.18 -5.92 -5.60
C GLY A 76 -8.82 -4.67 -6.39
N VAL A 77 -7.69 -4.71 -7.08
CA VAL A 77 -7.16 -3.57 -7.83
C VAL A 77 -6.69 -4.03 -9.20
N SER A 78 -6.97 -3.24 -10.22
CA SER A 78 -6.39 -3.36 -11.55
C SER A 78 -5.87 -2.01 -12.03
N GLN A 79 -4.79 -2.02 -12.81
CA GLN A 79 -4.34 -0.83 -13.52
C GLN A 79 -5.26 -0.58 -14.70
N VAL A 80 -5.56 0.70 -14.98
CA VAL A 80 -6.29 1.11 -16.18
C VAL A 80 -5.40 0.88 -17.39
N THR A 81 -5.88 0.03 -18.33
CA THR A 81 -5.13 -0.32 -19.54
C THR A 81 -5.27 0.77 -20.58
N ARG A 82 -4.13 1.36 -20.97
CA ARG A 82 -4.06 2.39 -22.01
C ARG A 82 -3.22 1.95 -23.19
N GLU A 83 -3.59 2.44 -24.37
CA GLU A 83 -2.86 2.21 -25.60
C GLU A 83 -1.50 2.93 -25.57
N LYS A 84 -0.45 2.23 -26.00
CA LYS A 84 0.88 2.81 -26.09
C LYS A 84 0.91 3.86 -27.21
N GLY A 85 1.21 5.11 -26.86
CA GLY A 85 1.35 6.21 -27.80
C GLY A 85 0.18 7.19 -27.75
N SER A 86 -1.07 6.75 -27.91
CA SER A 86 -2.26 7.61 -27.85
C SER A 86 -2.71 7.91 -26.40
N GLY A 87 -2.41 7.01 -25.44
CA GLY A 87 -2.93 7.07 -24.08
C GLY A 87 -4.43 6.78 -23.97
N ALA A 88 -5.09 6.40 -25.07
CA ALA A 88 -6.51 6.08 -25.08
C ALA A 88 -6.82 4.85 -24.22
N LEU A 89 -8.01 4.83 -23.61
CA LEU A 89 -8.51 3.68 -22.86
C LEU A 89 -8.72 2.49 -23.81
N VAL A 90 -8.17 1.31 -23.44
CA VAL A 90 -8.36 0.08 -24.21
C VAL A 90 -9.70 -0.56 -23.85
N SER A 91 -9.91 -0.91 -22.58
CA SER A 91 -11.15 -1.53 -22.11
C SER A 91 -11.29 -1.37 -20.60
N LEU A 92 -12.06 -0.37 -20.19
CA LEU A 92 -12.37 -0.18 -18.77
C LEU A 92 -13.18 -1.35 -18.18
N GLY A 93 -14.04 -1.98 -19.00
CA GLY A 93 -14.80 -3.15 -18.58
C GLY A 93 -13.93 -4.35 -18.25
N ASP A 94 -12.82 -4.56 -18.94
CA ASP A 94 -11.88 -5.63 -18.65
C ASP A 94 -11.03 -5.31 -17.41
N ASP A 95 -10.66 -4.05 -17.21
CA ASP A 95 -9.97 -3.61 -16.00
C ASP A 95 -10.86 -3.78 -14.76
N LEU A 96 -12.17 -3.48 -14.85
CA LEU A 96 -13.14 -3.75 -13.78
C LEU A 96 -13.28 -5.25 -13.47
N LYS A 97 -13.37 -6.11 -14.50
CA LYS A 97 -13.40 -7.57 -14.33
C LYS A 97 -12.10 -8.11 -13.69
N ALA A 98 -10.96 -7.55 -14.08
CA ALA A 98 -9.67 -7.92 -13.49
C ALA A 98 -9.61 -7.54 -12.01
N ALA A 99 -10.05 -6.35 -11.63
CA ALA A 99 -10.14 -5.90 -10.24
C ALA A 99 -11.12 -6.78 -9.43
N ALA A 100 -12.29 -7.12 -10.00
CA ALA A 100 -13.26 -8.01 -9.38
C ALA A 100 -12.69 -9.43 -9.14
N THR A 101 -11.96 -9.97 -10.12
CA THR A 101 -11.28 -11.26 -9.99
C THR A 101 -10.18 -11.22 -8.92
N ASP A 102 -9.45 -10.12 -8.81
CA ASP A 102 -8.44 -9.93 -7.75
C ASP A 102 -9.12 -9.87 -6.37
N ALA A 103 -10.25 -9.17 -6.22
CA ALA A 103 -11.03 -9.13 -4.99
C ALA A 103 -11.52 -10.54 -4.58
N LEU A 104 -12.10 -11.30 -5.52
CA LEU A 104 -12.55 -12.67 -5.28
C LEU A 104 -11.41 -13.56 -4.77
N LYS A 105 -10.25 -13.53 -5.44
CA LYS A 105 -9.08 -14.32 -5.02
C LYS A 105 -8.64 -13.97 -3.60
N LYS A 106 -8.61 -12.70 -3.25
CA LYS A 106 -8.23 -12.23 -1.92
C LYS A 106 -9.27 -12.59 -0.85
N CYS A 107 -10.56 -12.52 -1.16
CA CYS A 107 -11.61 -13.02 -0.27
C CYS A 107 -11.48 -14.54 -0.05
N ALA A 108 -11.24 -15.32 -1.10
CA ALA A 108 -11.05 -16.76 -1.03
C ALA A 108 -9.82 -17.16 -0.21
N THR A 109 -8.75 -16.33 -0.22
CA THR A 109 -7.57 -16.56 0.62
C THR A 109 -7.91 -16.51 2.12
N PHE A 110 -8.89 -15.71 2.54
CA PHE A 110 -9.38 -15.72 3.93
C PHE A 110 -10.17 -16.98 4.32
N LEU A 111 -10.56 -17.79 3.35
CA LEU A 111 -11.13 -19.11 3.57
C LEU A 111 -10.09 -20.25 3.45
N GLY A 112 -8.82 -19.91 3.20
CA GLY A 112 -7.71 -20.86 3.08
C GLY A 112 -7.22 -21.11 1.66
N VAL A 113 -7.95 -20.64 0.63
CA VAL A 113 -7.62 -20.93 -0.78
C VAL A 113 -6.32 -20.22 -1.18
N GLY A 114 -5.32 -20.99 -1.55
CA GLY A 114 -4.06 -20.46 -2.07
C GLY A 114 -3.12 -19.89 -1.00
N LEU A 115 -3.35 -20.11 0.29
CA LEU A 115 -2.48 -19.61 1.38
C LEU A 115 -1.02 -20.07 1.23
N HIS A 116 -0.77 -21.28 0.71
CA HIS A 116 0.57 -21.80 0.47
C HIS A 116 1.41 -20.95 -0.50
N LEU A 117 0.78 -20.07 -1.29
CA LEU A 117 1.49 -19.14 -2.18
C LEU A 117 2.10 -17.95 -1.40
N TYR A 118 1.62 -17.69 -0.17
CA TYR A 118 2.08 -16.61 0.71
C TYR A 118 2.91 -17.13 1.89
N GLY A 119 3.00 -18.46 2.08
CA GLY A 119 3.85 -19.10 3.08
C GLY A 119 5.33 -18.99 2.72
N ASP A 120 6.19 -19.29 3.68
CA ASP A 120 7.65 -19.18 3.62
C ASP A 120 8.27 -19.97 2.45
N ARG A 121 8.13 -19.46 1.24
CA ARG A 121 9.16 -19.69 0.25
C ARG A 121 10.37 -18.87 0.67
N PRO A 122 11.54 -19.47 0.79
CA PRO A 122 12.75 -18.68 0.76
C PRO A 122 12.74 -17.95 -0.58
N LEU A 123 12.27 -16.70 -0.58
CA LEU A 123 12.36 -15.75 -1.68
C LEU A 123 13.86 -15.73 -2.03
N GLY A 124 14.24 -16.39 -3.14
CA GLY A 124 15.59 -16.58 -3.62
C GLY A 124 16.66 -15.78 -2.87
N GLY A 125 17.22 -16.33 -1.79
CA GLY A 125 18.35 -15.79 -1.07
C GLY A 125 18.11 -14.53 -0.22
N ARG A 126 16.87 -14.06 0.01
CA ARG A 126 16.62 -12.98 0.95
C ARG A 126 16.07 -13.55 2.25
N ALA A 127 16.89 -13.44 3.32
CA ALA A 127 16.51 -13.76 4.68
C ALA A 127 15.13 -13.13 5.04
N PRO A 128 14.29 -13.81 5.83
CA PRO A 128 13.03 -13.25 6.29
C PRO A 128 13.32 -11.89 6.91
N PHE A 129 12.43 -10.91 6.67
CA PHE A 129 12.56 -9.55 7.18
C PHE A 129 13.00 -9.60 8.65
N ALA A 130 14.28 -9.40 8.90
CA ALA A 130 14.77 -9.12 10.22
C ALA A 130 14.08 -7.82 10.65
N ARG A 131 13.16 -7.92 11.62
CA ARG A 131 12.61 -6.73 12.27
C ARG A 131 13.81 -5.94 12.78
N PRO A 132 13.96 -4.66 12.44
CA PRO A 132 15.02 -3.86 13.02
C PRO A 132 14.80 -3.86 14.55
N GLY A 133 15.73 -4.45 15.29
CA GLY A 133 15.72 -4.40 16.75
C GLY A 133 15.49 -5.70 17.52
N VAL A 134 15.25 -6.85 16.88
CA VAL A 134 15.22 -8.13 17.60
C VAL A 134 16.42 -8.97 17.15
N GLY A 135 17.51 -8.85 17.88
CA GLY A 135 18.65 -9.74 17.75
C GLY A 135 18.27 -11.19 18.11
N PRO A 136 19.07 -12.19 17.68
CA PRO A 136 18.83 -13.59 18.03
C PRO A 136 18.71 -13.75 19.55
N PRO A 137 17.88 -14.68 20.05
CA PRO A 137 17.75 -14.89 21.49
C PRO A 137 19.12 -15.21 22.08
N ARG A 138 19.57 -14.38 23.03
CA ARG A 138 20.77 -14.63 23.79
C ARG A 138 20.59 -15.93 24.59
N PRO A 139 21.62 -16.79 24.64
CA PRO A 139 21.60 -17.94 25.52
C PRO A 139 21.43 -17.47 27.01
N PRO A 140 20.81 -18.27 27.88
CA PRO A 140 20.53 -17.87 29.23
C PRO A 140 21.82 -17.56 29.96
N VAL A 141 21.99 -16.31 30.37
CA VAL A 141 23.10 -15.89 31.25
C VAL A 141 22.75 -16.30 32.67
N THR A 142 23.50 -17.21 33.23
CA THR A 142 23.50 -17.52 34.65
C THR A 142 23.80 -16.24 35.43
N ARG A 143 22.85 -15.85 36.27
CA ARG A 143 22.91 -14.65 37.11
C ARG A 143 23.88 -14.86 38.27
N ALA A 144 24.96 -14.12 38.27
CA ALA A 144 25.79 -13.94 39.47
C ALA A 144 25.15 -12.89 40.43
N PRO A 145 25.35 -12.99 41.74
CA PRO A 145 24.56 -12.25 42.72
C PRO A 145 24.91 -10.75 42.76
N ALA A 146 23.88 -9.97 43.06
CA ALA A 146 23.87 -8.52 43.09
C ALA A 146 24.65 -7.93 44.23
N ALA A 147 25.42 -6.89 44.00
CA ALA A 147 25.93 -5.96 44.99
C ALA A 147 24.98 -4.76 45.16
N PRO A 148 24.91 -4.12 46.34
CA PRO A 148 23.80 -3.25 46.71
C PRO A 148 23.90 -1.83 46.16
N ALA A 149 22.72 -1.24 45.94
CA ALA A 149 22.53 0.12 45.44
C ALA A 149 22.83 1.19 46.49
N PRO A 150 23.31 2.37 46.08
CA PRO A 150 23.18 3.59 46.88
C PRO A 150 21.91 4.36 46.50
N GLY A 151 21.25 4.89 47.52
CA GLY A 151 19.95 5.55 47.47
C GLY A 151 19.96 7.00 46.97
N PRO A 152 18.82 7.69 47.10
CA PRO A 152 18.39 8.74 46.20
C PRO A 152 18.81 10.16 46.60
N ALA A 153 19.03 11.00 45.62
CA ALA A 153 19.03 12.46 45.84
C ALA A 153 18.45 13.21 44.66
N GLY A 154 17.35 13.86 44.90
CA GLY A 154 17.10 15.27 44.69
C GLY A 154 16.59 15.71 43.32
N ALA A 155 15.30 15.93 43.25
CA ALA A 155 14.70 16.89 42.29
C ALA A 155 15.16 18.33 42.63
N PRO A 156 15.16 19.24 41.66
CA PRO A 156 13.95 20.05 41.41
C PRO A 156 13.66 20.39 39.94
N SER A 157 12.39 20.51 39.60
CA SER A 157 11.86 21.40 38.58
C SER A 157 12.09 22.86 39.00
N PRO A 158 12.07 23.89 38.13
CA PRO A 158 10.92 24.23 37.32
C PRO A 158 11.16 25.00 36.01
N ASN A 159 10.09 25.03 35.19
CA ASN A 159 9.62 26.14 34.33
C ASN A 159 10.48 26.68 33.18
N GLY A 160 9.79 26.76 32.05
CA GLY A 160 10.09 27.76 31.04
C GLY A 160 9.40 27.54 29.69
N ASN A 161 8.13 27.85 29.62
CA ASN A 161 7.41 28.54 28.56
C ASN A 161 7.99 28.56 27.13
N GLY A 162 7.14 28.25 26.17
CA GLY A 162 7.23 28.75 24.82
C GLY A 162 6.86 27.74 23.73
N GLY A 163 5.64 27.20 23.75
CA GLY A 163 5.10 26.51 22.57
C GLY A 163 4.53 27.51 21.58
N PRO A 164 4.91 27.45 20.29
CA PRO A 164 4.17 28.16 19.24
C PRO A 164 2.80 27.54 19.01
N PRO A 165 1.84 28.31 18.43
CA PRO A 165 0.43 27.97 18.44
C PRO A 165 0.10 26.71 17.64
N ALA A 166 -0.88 25.99 18.14
CA ALA A 166 -1.47 24.80 17.54
C ALA A 166 -1.89 25.06 16.10
N GLN A 167 -1.14 24.54 15.15
CA GLN A 167 -1.59 24.45 13.77
C GLN A 167 -2.51 23.23 13.64
N SER A 168 -3.69 23.48 13.11
CA SER A 168 -4.75 22.51 12.82
C SER A 168 -4.20 21.25 12.20
N ARG A 169 -4.43 20.12 12.86
CA ARG A 169 -4.14 18.78 12.32
C ARG A 169 -5.10 18.48 11.18
N VAL A 170 -4.69 18.77 9.96
CA VAL A 170 -5.31 18.21 8.77
C VAL A 170 -4.67 16.85 8.53
N ASN A 171 -5.46 15.79 8.60
CA ASN A 171 -5.07 14.39 8.38
C ASN A 171 -4.65 14.16 6.91
N GLY A 172 -3.38 14.40 6.57
CA GLY A 172 -2.80 14.05 5.28
C GLY A 172 -1.41 13.45 5.47
N ILE A 173 -1.10 12.38 4.73
CA ILE A 173 0.25 11.81 4.71
C ILE A 173 1.19 12.84 4.10
N ALA A 174 2.31 13.15 4.78
CA ALA A 174 3.30 14.11 4.30
C ALA A 174 3.84 13.77 2.90
N ALA A 175 4.18 14.79 2.12
CA ALA A 175 4.79 14.64 0.81
C ALA A 175 6.05 13.77 0.86
N THR A 176 6.22 12.92 -0.14
CA THR A 176 7.41 12.06 -0.22
C THR A 176 8.63 12.86 -0.67
N PRO A 177 9.86 12.43 -0.29
CA PRO A 177 11.08 13.05 -0.78
C PRO A 177 11.16 13.13 -2.32
N ARG A 178 10.58 12.13 -3.02
CA ARG A 178 10.49 12.14 -4.49
C ARG A 178 9.57 13.23 -5.02
N GLN A 179 8.47 13.51 -4.34
CA GLN A 179 7.55 14.58 -4.73
C GLN A 179 8.18 15.97 -4.49
N LEU A 180 8.88 16.15 -3.38
CA LEU A 180 9.63 17.38 -3.11
C LEU A 180 10.71 17.62 -4.18
N ASP A 181 11.49 16.58 -4.52
CA ASP A 181 12.48 16.66 -5.60
C ASP A 181 11.84 16.99 -6.97
N ALA A 182 10.65 16.41 -7.26
CA ALA A 182 9.91 16.70 -8.48
C ALA A 182 9.43 18.16 -8.54
N ILE A 183 8.95 18.74 -7.43
CA ILE A 183 8.59 20.17 -7.34
C ILE A 183 9.77 21.04 -7.78
N TRP A 184 10.94 20.80 -7.21
CA TRP A 184 12.13 21.58 -7.52
C TRP A 184 12.66 21.36 -8.95
N LYS A 185 12.56 20.16 -9.48
CA LYS A 185 12.91 19.87 -10.89
C LYS A 185 12.02 20.60 -11.87
N VAL A 186 10.69 20.56 -11.65
CA VAL A 186 9.74 21.25 -12.52
C VAL A 186 9.89 22.75 -12.40
N ALA A 187 10.09 23.30 -11.20
CA ALA A 187 10.32 24.71 -10.99
C ALA A 187 11.56 25.22 -11.75
N ARG A 188 12.69 24.52 -11.65
CA ARG A 188 13.92 24.83 -12.41
C ARG A 188 13.71 24.77 -13.91
N ALA A 189 12.99 23.75 -14.41
CA ALA A 189 12.68 23.61 -15.83
C ALA A 189 11.81 24.75 -16.38
N LYS A 190 11.06 25.43 -15.50
CA LYS A 190 10.23 26.60 -15.82
C LYS A 190 10.92 27.95 -15.57
N GLY A 191 12.16 27.95 -15.01
CA GLY A 191 12.89 29.14 -14.65
C GLY A 191 12.36 29.82 -13.39
N LEU A 192 11.72 29.06 -12.48
CA LEU A 192 11.21 29.60 -11.23
C LEU A 192 12.22 29.41 -10.10
N GLU A 193 12.47 30.50 -9.38
CA GLU A 193 13.29 30.53 -8.17
C GLU A 193 12.51 30.01 -6.94
N ALA A 194 13.26 29.58 -5.91
CA ALA A 194 12.66 29.03 -4.68
C ALA A 194 11.61 29.95 -4.03
N PRO A 195 11.81 31.27 -3.92
CA PRO A 195 10.80 32.16 -3.35
C PRO A 195 9.48 32.18 -4.12
N ALA A 196 9.53 32.03 -5.45
CA ALA A 196 8.33 31.98 -6.29
C ALA A 196 7.52 30.71 -6.05
N VAL A 197 8.20 29.57 -5.88
CA VAL A 197 7.57 28.28 -5.56
C VAL A 197 6.94 28.30 -4.16
N GLU A 198 7.64 28.86 -3.17
CA GLU A 198 7.10 29.02 -1.81
C GLU A 198 5.87 29.93 -1.80
N SER A 199 5.92 31.07 -2.48
CA SER A 199 4.78 31.99 -2.58
C SER A 199 3.58 31.35 -3.24
N MET A 200 3.79 30.52 -4.26
CA MET A 200 2.73 29.77 -4.92
C MET A 200 2.13 28.70 -3.99
N SER A 201 2.98 27.95 -3.29
CA SER A 201 2.56 26.93 -2.32
C SER A 201 1.73 27.54 -1.19
N LEU A 202 2.18 28.67 -0.64
CA LEU A 202 1.45 29.41 0.38
C LEU A 202 0.11 29.95 -0.14
N ARG A 203 0.07 30.44 -1.37
CA ARG A 203 -1.16 31.00 -1.96
C ARG A 203 -2.21 29.92 -2.24
N VAL A 204 -1.81 28.73 -2.70
CA VAL A 204 -2.75 27.67 -3.10
C VAL A 204 -3.11 26.75 -1.93
N PHE A 205 -2.13 26.40 -1.09
CA PHE A 205 -2.29 25.40 -0.03
C PHE A 205 -2.11 25.96 1.37
N ASN A 206 -1.79 27.24 1.51
CA ASN A 206 -1.48 27.90 2.79
C ASN A 206 -0.37 27.19 3.59
N ARG A 207 0.57 26.56 2.88
CA ARG A 207 1.69 25.77 3.44
C ARG A 207 2.94 25.93 2.62
N LYS A 208 4.09 25.77 3.29
CA LYS A 208 5.40 25.70 2.59
C LYS A 208 5.53 24.37 1.85
N PRO A 209 6.34 24.29 0.78
CA PRO A 209 6.56 23.07 0.01
C PRO A 209 6.92 21.84 0.86
N ASP A 210 7.73 22.02 1.90
CA ASP A 210 8.19 20.94 2.80
C ASP A 210 7.10 20.45 3.77
N ALA A 211 6.04 21.22 3.96
CA ALA A 211 4.92 20.90 4.86
C ALA A 211 3.67 20.44 4.12
N LEU A 212 3.75 20.24 2.80
CA LEU A 212 2.64 19.76 1.98
C LEU A 212 2.32 18.28 2.25
N THR A 213 1.06 17.94 2.12
CA THR A 213 0.62 16.54 2.01
C THR A 213 0.93 15.99 0.62
N ARG A 214 0.81 14.67 0.43
CA ARG A 214 1.02 14.01 -0.87
C ARG A 214 0.15 14.57 -1.97
N ASP A 215 -1.11 14.86 -1.66
CA ASP A 215 -2.09 15.36 -2.62
C ASP A 215 -1.82 16.83 -2.96
N GLU A 216 -1.49 17.64 -1.95
CA GLU A 216 -1.11 19.04 -2.14
C GLU A 216 0.20 19.16 -2.96
N ALA A 217 1.19 18.29 -2.71
CA ALA A 217 2.43 18.23 -3.48
C ALA A 217 2.20 17.83 -4.95
N ALA A 218 1.31 16.86 -5.19
CA ALA A 218 0.89 16.48 -6.55
C ALA A 218 0.17 17.64 -7.25
N GLY A 219 -0.72 18.35 -6.54
CA GLY A 219 -1.38 19.55 -7.02
C GLY A 219 -0.38 20.65 -7.40
N LEU A 220 0.61 20.92 -6.55
CA LEU A 220 1.65 21.93 -6.83
C LEU A 220 2.51 21.56 -8.07
N ILE A 221 2.87 20.28 -8.22
CA ILE A 221 3.58 19.79 -9.41
C ILE A 221 2.76 20.04 -10.68
N LYS A 222 1.45 19.78 -10.63
CA LYS A 222 0.53 19.99 -11.77
C LYS A 222 0.42 21.48 -12.12
N GLU A 223 0.26 22.36 -11.14
CA GLU A 223 0.22 23.81 -11.32
C GLU A 223 1.52 24.32 -11.96
N LEU A 224 2.68 23.94 -11.42
CA LEU A 224 3.99 24.30 -11.96
C LEU A 224 4.18 23.77 -13.40
N SER A 225 3.67 22.57 -13.70
CA SER A 225 3.77 21.97 -15.04
C SER A 225 2.95 22.73 -16.08
N ASN A 226 1.77 23.22 -15.68
CA ASN A 226 0.85 23.96 -16.55
C ASN A 226 1.27 25.41 -16.80
N MET A 227 2.19 25.95 -16.02
CA MET A 227 2.72 27.30 -16.24
C MET A 227 3.51 27.36 -17.54
N LYS A 228 3.23 28.38 -18.36
CA LYS A 228 4.08 28.70 -19.51
C LYS A 228 5.47 29.08 -18.99
N ARG A 229 6.51 28.64 -19.72
CA ARG A 229 7.89 29.00 -19.42
C ARG A 229 7.99 30.54 -19.32
N SER A 230 8.45 31.06 -18.18
CA SER A 230 8.77 32.48 -18.08
C SER A 230 9.92 32.75 -19.04
N ALA A 231 9.67 33.57 -20.05
CA ALA A 231 10.74 34.04 -20.91
C ALA A 231 11.64 34.93 -20.06
N ALA A 232 12.92 34.59 -20.05
CA ALA A 232 13.96 35.45 -19.47
C ALA A 232 14.14 36.68 -20.36
#